data_a942536363908536e6a0b41420beb73a
#
_entry.id   a942536363908536e6a0b41420beb73a
#
_cell.length_a   1.000
_cell.length_b   1.000
_cell.length_c   1.000
_cell.angle_alpha   90.00
_cell.angle_beta   90.00
_cell.angle_gamma   90.00
#
_symmetry.space_group_name_H-M   'P 1'
#
loop_
_entity.id
_entity.type
_entity.pdbx_description
1 polymer ?
#
loop_
_entity_poly.entity_id
_entity_poly.type
_entity_poly.pdbx_seq_one_letter_code
_entity_poly.pdbx_strand_id
1 'polypeptide(L)'
;MLISEEMGKFIFSHYEEVINKIVDEKGKFDSALAFRFLYLSTFIDYDNKLKWGECFRGKHTASMLEKDLKEVWGLGKVQTIKDKTKLINLGLLIVDEETKELSINIRYCHKGKIKNSLKGESIRVFEKAIQEIYIDSLPKEHKRLGIFIKLIPFLNTQHNILCFNTEEERAIMIKPLSIQDICKIVNHTVKNARRLEGELLKTTVNEQPLLMKHTKFNSVVYSINPKLFYKGNNIEQLTALINLFYVK
;
A
#
# COMPACT_ATOMS: atom_id res chain seq x y z
N MET A 1 -17.72 15.97 7.44
CA MET A 1 -16.28 16.06 7.12
C MET A 1 -15.91 14.88 6.22
N LEU A 2 -15.18 15.11 5.15
CA LEU A 2 -14.75 14.03 4.23
C LEU A 2 -13.43 13.43 4.72
N ILE A 3 -13.23 12.11 4.49
CA ILE A 3 -11.96 11.43 4.83
C ILE A 3 -10.75 12.15 4.22
N SER A 4 -10.90 12.73 3.02
CA SER A 4 -9.84 13.49 2.35
C SER A 4 -9.49 14.82 3.05
N GLU A 5 -10.40 15.40 3.81
CA GLU A 5 -10.15 16.62 4.59
C GLU A 5 -9.30 16.32 5.82
N GLU A 6 -9.52 15.15 6.46
CA GLU A 6 -8.78 14.70 7.63
C GLU A 6 -7.41 14.11 7.27
N MET A 7 -7.36 13.27 6.24
CA MET A 7 -6.22 12.41 5.92
C MET A 7 -5.45 12.83 4.67
N GLY A 8 -5.96 13.83 3.92
CA GLY A 8 -5.40 14.22 2.65
C GLY A 8 -5.82 13.33 1.48
N LYS A 9 -5.15 13.54 0.35
CA LYS A 9 -5.44 12.83 -0.91
C LYS A 9 -5.18 11.33 -0.79
N PHE A 10 -6.02 10.54 -1.44
CA PHE A 10 -5.87 9.08 -1.53
C PHE A 10 -6.26 8.56 -2.90
N ILE A 11 -5.76 7.38 -3.20
CA ILE A 11 -6.18 6.55 -4.32
C ILE A 11 -6.91 5.31 -3.80
N PHE A 12 -7.73 4.69 -4.64
CA PHE A 12 -8.25 3.35 -4.40
C PHE A 12 -7.34 2.32 -5.06
N SER A 13 -6.95 1.30 -4.31
CA SER A 13 -6.22 0.14 -4.84
C SER A 13 -7.09 -1.10 -4.76
N HIS A 14 -7.22 -1.81 -5.87
CA HIS A 14 -7.82 -3.15 -5.96
C HIS A 14 -6.74 -4.18 -5.61
N TYR A 15 -6.41 -4.24 -4.34
CA TYR A 15 -5.23 -4.92 -3.79
C TYR A 15 -5.15 -6.41 -4.13
N GLU A 16 -6.26 -7.13 -4.22
CA GLU A 16 -6.26 -8.54 -4.61
C GLU A 16 -5.76 -8.72 -6.05
N GLU A 17 -6.24 -7.90 -6.97
CA GLU A 17 -5.78 -7.88 -8.37
C GLU A 17 -4.28 -7.57 -8.45
N VAL A 18 -3.80 -6.62 -7.65
CA VAL A 18 -2.37 -6.25 -7.57
C VAL A 18 -1.54 -7.40 -7.01
N ILE A 19 -1.96 -8.03 -5.90
CA ILE A 19 -1.25 -9.14 -5.26
C ILE A 19 -1.16 -10.35 -6.19
N ASN A 20 -2.27 -10.69 -6.87
CA ASN A 20 -2.34 -11.83 -7.78
C ASN A 20 -1.54 -11.61 -9.06
N LYS A 21 -1.37 -10.35 -9.48
CA LYS A 21 -0.69 -10.00 -10.73
C LYS A 21 0.82 -9.84 -10.54
N ILE A 22 1.27 -9.25 -9.43
CA ILE A 22 2.69 -8.98 -9.18
C ILE A 22 3.36 -10.18 -8.54
N VAL A 23 3.65 -11.19 -9.36
CA VAL A 23 4.39 -12.38 -8.96
C VAL A 23 5.70 -12.50 -9.72
N ASP A 24 6.67 -13.23 -9.13
CA ASP A 24 7.92 -13.58 -9.80
C ASP A 24 7.72 -14.80 -10.73
N GLU A 25 8.78 -15.22 -11.40
CA GLU A 25 8.79 -16.37 -12.34
C GLU A 25 8.37 -17.70 -11.67
N LYS A 26 8.44 -17.76 -10.33
CA LYS A 26 8.03 -18.92 -9.53
C LYS A 26 6.62 -18.79 -8.96
N GLY A 27 5.85 -17.78 -9.41
CA GLY A 27 4.51 -17.49 -8.89
C GLY A 27 4.50 -16.91 -7.47
N LYS A 28 5.66 -16.47 -6.95
CA LYS A 28 5.76 -15.88 -5.63
C LYS A 28 5.57 -14.37 -5.69
N PHE A 29 4.80 -13.81 -4.77
CA PHE A 29 4.57 -12.36 -4.68
C PHE A 29 5.87 -11.56 -4.59
N ASP A 30 6.05 -10.63 -5.53
CA ASP A 30 7.18 -9.71 -5.59
C ASP A 30 6.86 -8.44 -4.79
N SER A 31 7.08 -8.49 -3.50
CA SER A 31 6.74 -7.40 -2.58
C SER A 31 7.50 -6.10 -2.87
N ALA A 32 8.74 -6.18 -3.37
CA ALA A 32 9.50 -4.97 -3.70
C ALA A 32 8.88 -4.25 -4.91
N LEU A 33 8.52 -5.00 -5.95
CA LEU A 33 7.85 -4.44 -7.13
C LEU A 33 6.46 -3.91 -6.78
N ALA A 34 5.71 -4.62 -5.92
CA ALA A 34 4.39 -4.18 -5.48
C ALA A 34 4.45 -2.86 -4.71
N PHE A 35 5.45 -2.67 -3.86
CA PHE A 35 5.63 -1.40 -3.14
C PHE A 35 6.00 -0.26 -4.08
N ARG A 36 6.88 -0.50 -5.06
CA ARG A 36 7.25 0.49 -6.08
C ARG A 36 6.08 0.85 -7.00
N PHE A 37 5.27 -0.14 -7.35
CA PHE A 37 4.03 0.08 -8.09
C PHE A 37 3.03 0.91 -7.27
N LEU A 38 2.82 0.58 -6.00
CA LEU A 38 1.92 1.33 -5.12
C LEU A 38 2.38 2.78 -4.97
N TYR A 39 3.68 3.01 -4.75
CA TYR A 39 4.25 4.35 -4.71
C TYR A 39 4.00 5.11 -6.01
N LEU A 40 4.30 4.51 -7.16
CA LEU A 40 4.05 5.13 -8.46
C LEU A 40 2.57 5.48 -8.65
N SER A 41 1.66 4.61 -8.17
CA SER A 41 0.22 4.83 -8.27
C SER A 41 -0.27 6.04 -7.46
N THR A 42 0.48 6.50 -6.45
CA THR A 42 0.11 7.71 -5.70
C THR A 42 0.21 9.02 -6.49
N PHE A 43 0.77 8.96 -7.69
CA PHE A 43 0.93 10.12 -8.58
C PHE A 43 -0.12 10.19 -9.70
N ILE A 44 -1.14 9.34 -9.69
CA ILE A 44 -2.21 9.40 -10.68
C ILE A 44 -3.11 10.61 -10.48
N ASP A 45 -3.55 11.20 -11.58
CA ASP A 45 -4.65 12.14 -11.63
C ASP A 45 -6.01 11.42 -11.77
N TYR A 46 -7.10 12.16 -11.97
CA TYR A 46 -8.44 11.60 -12.14
C TYR A 46 -8.65 10.85 -13.46
N ASP A 47 -7.75 11.02 -14.43
CA ASP A 47 -7.71 10.28 -15.70
C ASP A 47 -6.72 9.11 -15.67
N ASN A 48 -6.23 8.77 -14.49
CA ASN A 48 -5.21 7.73 -14.25
C ASN A 48 -3.85 7.99 -14.93
N LYS A 49 -3.61 9.21 -15.41
CA LYS A 49 -2.31 9.64 -15.91
C LYS A 49 -1.38 9.97 -14.77
N LEU A 50 -0.12 9.57 -14.89
CA LEU A 50 0.90 9.90 -13.90
C LEU A 50 1.36 11.35 -14.05
N LYS A 51 1.27 12.10 -12.97
CA LYS A 51 1.71 13.49 -12.88
C LYS A 51 2.79 13.64 -11.82
N TRP A 52 3.73 14.54 -12.05
CA TRP A 52 4.68 14.90 -11.01
C TRP A 52 3.95 15.50 -9.80
N GLY A 53 4.23 14.96 -8.62
CA GLY A 53 3.61 15.42 -7.37
C GLY A 53 4.35 16.61 -6.75
N GLU A 54 3.75 17.16 -5.70
CA GLU A 54 4.30 18.30 -4.93
C GLU A 54 5.67 18.02 -4.30
N CYS A 55 6.01 16.74 -4.09
CA CYS A 55 7.33 16.34 -3.59
C CYS A 55 8.48 16.58 -4.58
N PHE A 56 8.19 16.80 -5.87
CA PHE A 56 9.18 17.10 -6.91
C PHE A 56 9.14 18.58 -7.29
N ARG A 57 10.03 19.36 -6.69
CA ARG A 57 10.12 20.81 -6.92
C ARG A 57 10.29 21.14 -8.40
N GLY A 58 9.51 22.12 -8.89
CA GLY A 58 9.60 22.65 -10.26
C GLY A 58 8.96 21.79 -11.35
N LYS A 59 8.37 20.63 -11.01
CA LYS A 59 7.72 19.74 -11.99
C LYS A 59 6.23 19.51 -11.73
N HIS A 60 5.62 20.30 -10.85
CA HIS A 60 4.23 20.11 -10.45
C HIS A 60 3.28 20.04 -11.64
N THR A 61 2.36 19.09 -11.63
CA THR A 61 1.31 18.87 -12.64
C THR A 61 1.77 18.45 -14.03
N ALA A 62 3.07 18.47 -14.33
CA ALA A 62 3.58 17.95 -15.59
C ALA A 62 3.35 16.43 -15.71
N SER A 63 3.07 15.94 -16.91
CA SER A 63 2.99 14.49 -17.16
C SER A 63 4.33 13.82 -16.91
N MET A 64 4.30 12.65 -16.25
CA MET A 64 5.47 11.79 -16.14
C MET A 64 5.67 11.03 -17.46
N LEU A 65 6.89 11.01 -17.94
CA LEU A 65 7.30 10.27 -19.12
C LEU A 65 8.07 9.00 -18.73
N GLU A 66 8.18 8.09 -19.66
CA GLU A 66 8.92 6.84 -19.48
C GLU A 66 10.36 7.05 -18.96
N LYS A 67 11.05 8.08 -19.45
CA LYS A 67 12.42 8.44 -19.03
C LYS A 67 12.52 8.89 -17.57
N ASP A 68 11.41 9.34 -16.98
CA ASP A 68 11.39 9.93 -15.63
C ASP A 68 11.36 8.86 -14.53
N LEU A 69 11.03 7.60 -14.86
CA LEU A 69 10.89 6.51 -13.87
C LEU A 69 12.16 6.27 -13.04
N LYS A 70 13.34 6.50 -13.61
CA LYS A 70 14.60 6.38 -12.86
C LYS A 70 14.67 7.39 -11.73
N GLU A 71 14.27 8.62 -11.97
CA GLU A 71 14.25 9.70 -10.99
C GLU A 71 13.15 9.44 -9.93
N VAL A 72 11.95 9.12 -10.39
CA VAL A 72 10.78 8.86 -9.52
C VAL A 72 11.06 7.71 -8.54
N TRP A 73 11.63 6.61 -9.01
CA TRP A 73 11.93 5.46 -8.15
C TRP A 73 13.25 5.56 -7.38
N GLY A 74 14.14 6.48 -7.75
CA GLY A 74 15.47 6.57 -7.14
C GLY A 74 16.31 5.29 -7.32
N LEU A 75 16.06 4.51 -8.40
CA LEU A 75 16.71 3.23 -8.64
C LEU A 75 17.83 3.34 -9.67
N GLY A 76 18.76 2.37 -9.64
CA GLY A 76 19.75 2.20 -10.69
C GLY A 76 19.10 1.83 -12.04
N LYS A 77 19.73 2.22 -13.15
CA LYS A 77 19.21 2.04 -14.54
C LYS A 77 18.70 0.62 -14.80
N VAL A 78 19.48 -0.40 -14.43
CA VAL A 78 19.15 -1.81 -14.71
C VAL A 78 17.86 -2.22 -13.97
N GLN A 79 17.73 -1.87 -12.69
CA GLN A 79 16.55 -2.19 -11.91
C GLN A 79 15.31 -1.42 -12.40
N THR A 80 15.48 -0.14 -12.77
CA THR A 80 14.39 0.67 -13.33
C THR A 80 13.84 0.03 -14.62
N ILE A 81 14.72 -0.38 -15.54
CA ILE A 81 14.31 -1.04 -16.79
C ILE A 81 13.58 -2.36 -16.49
N LYS A 82 14.14 -3.18 -15.60
CA LYS A 82 13.53 -4.45 -15.21
C LYS A 82 12.13 -4.28 -14.64
N ASP A 83 11.95 -3.38 -13.69
CA ASP A 83 10.68 -3.13 -13.03
C ASP A 83 9.65 -2.53 -13.99
N LYS A 84 10.06 -1.53 -14.79
CA LYS A 84 9.22 -0.95 -15.83
C LYS A 84 8.71 -2.01 -16.80
N THR A 85 9.63 -2.78 -17.39
CA THR A 85 9.27 -3.84 -18.36
C THR A 85 8.31 -4.83 -17.75
N LYS A 86 8.56 -5.25 -16.49
CA LYS A 86 7.67 -6.16 -15.79
C LYS A 86 6.29 -5.57 -15.57
N LEU A 87 6.17 -4.31 -15.12
CA LEU A 87 4.87 -3.66 -14.90
C LEU A 87 4.09 -3.47 -16.22
N ILE A 88 4.77 -3.16 -17.33
CA ILE A 88 4.14 -3.05 -18.66
C ILE A 88 3.64 -4.43 -19.11
N ASN A 89 4.47 -5.47 -19.04
CA ASN A 89 4.10 -6.83 -19.44
C ASN A 89 2.93 -7.39 -18.61
N LEU A 90 2.83 -6.99 -17.35
CA LEU A 90 1.72 -7.34 -16.47
C LEU A 90 0.46 -6.48 -16.73
N GLY A 91 0.53 -5.45 -17.58
CA GLY A 91 -0.57 -4.54 -17.88
C GLY A 91 -0.96 -3.62 -16.72
N LEU A 92 -0.06 -3.40 -15.77
CA LEU A 92 -0.23 -2.49 -14.62
C LEU A 92 0.13 -1.04 -14.99
N LEU A 93 1.21 -0.88 -15.75
CA LEU A 93 1.71 0.39 -16.26
C LEU A 93 1.47 0.44 -17.76
N ILE A 94 0.92 1.54 -18.23
CA ILE A 94 0.65 1.80 -19.65
C ILE A 94 1.54 2.96 -20.09
N VAL A 95 2.17 2.81 -21.25
CA VAL A 95 2.97 3.84 -21.90
C VAL A 95 2.24 4.23 -23.17
N ASP A 96 1.92 5.49 -23.33
CA ASP A 96 1.39 6.03 -24.59
C ASP A 96 2.49 5.99 -25.66
N GLU A 97 2.22 5.42 -26.82
CA GLU A 97 3.23 5.19 -27.85
C GLU A 97 3.74 6.48 -28.51
N GLU A 98 2.90 7.51 -28.59
CA GLU A 98 3.23 8.78 -29.25
C GLU A 98 3.88 9.75 -28.27
N THR A 99 3.23 10.00 -27.13
CA THR A 99 3.66 11.01 -26.15
C THR A 99 4.68 10.49 -25.15
N LYS A 100 4.80 9.15 -24.99
CA LYS A 100 5.57 8.46 -23.94
C LYS A 100 5.10 8.80 -22.53
N GLU A 101 3.89 9.36 -22.38
CA GLU A 101 3.24 9.59 -21.10
C GLU A 101 2.89 8.27 -20.43
N LEU A 102 2.93 8.29 -19.11
CA LEU A 102 2.66 7.13 -18.29
C LEU A 102 1.26 7.21 -17.67
N SER A 103 0.59 6.07 -17.60
CA SER A 103 -0.66 5.91 -16.86
C SER A 103 -0.72 4.58 -16.11
N ILE A 104 -1.49 4.54 -15.06
CA ILE A 104 -1.78 3.30 -14.31
C ILE A 104 -3.10 2.73 -14.84
N ASN A 105 -3.11 1.42 -15.06
CA ASN A 105 -4.33 0.75 -15.47
C ASN A 105 -5.38 0.85 -14.35
N ILE A 106 -6.53 1.45 -14.68
CA ILE A 106 -7.64 1.74 -13.77
C ILE A 106 -8.16 0.51 -13.02
N ARG A 107 -7.98 -0.69 -13.58
CA ARG A 107 -8.36 -1.95 -12.95
C ARG A 107 -7.62 -2.19 -11.62
N TYR A 108 -6.42 -1.65 -11.46
CA TYR A 108 -5.58 -1.91 -10.27
C TYR A 108 -5.58 -0.77 -9.27
N CYS A 109 -5.52 0.47 -9.78
CA CYS A 109 -5.60 1.66 -8.93
C CYS A 109 -6.34 2.78 -9.68
N HIS A 110 -7.08 3.60 -8.92
CA HIS A 110 -7.77 4.76 -9.50
C HIS A 110 -7.95 5.88 -8.47
N LYS A 111 -8.21 7.07 -8.97
CA LYS A 111 -8.54 8.25 -8.16
C LYS A 111 -9.98 8.69 -8.41
N GLY A 112 -10.70 9.02 -7.33
CA GLY A 112 -12.09 9.45 -7.41
C GLY A 112 -13.09 8.32 -7.68
N LYS A 113 -14.32 8.69 -8.05
CA LYS A 113 -15.40 7.75 -8.33
C LYS A 113 -15.30 7.21 -9.75
N ILE A 114 -15.42 5.90 -9.91
CA ILE A 114 -15.51 5.25 -11.21
C ILE A 114 -17.00 5.19 -11.62
N LYS A 115 -17.29 5.53 -12.88
CA LYS A 115 -18.66 5.47 -13.44
C LYS A 115 -19.20 4.04 -13.55
N ASN A 116 -18.32 3.06 -13.73
CA ASN A 116 -18.67 1.63 -13.79
C ASN A 116 -18.03 0.94 -12.58
N SER A 117 -18.84 0.27 -11.77
CA SER A 117 -18.32 -0.47 -10.60
C SER A 117 -17.33 -1.54 -11.05
N LEU A 118 -16.04 -1.32 -10.78
CA LEU A 118 -15.07 -2.40 -10.85
C LEU A 118 -15.46 -3.44 -9.81
N LYS A 119 -15.53 -4.70 -10.23
CA LYS A 119 -15.81 -5.81 -9.32
C LYS A 119 -14.59 -6.03 -8.41
N GLY A 120 -14.82 -6.19 -7.12
CA GLY A 120 -13.79 -6.50 -6.15
C GLY A 120 -13.65 -5.44 -5.05
N GLU A 121 -12.99 -5.84 -3.98
CA GLU A 121 -12.72 -4.95 -2.86
C GLU A 121 -11.61 -3.97 -3.20
N SER A 122 -11.77 -2.74 -2.73
CA SER A 122 -10.74 -1.72 -2.82
C SER A 122 -10.42 -1.16 -1.45
N ILE A 123 -9.21 -0.63 -1.31
CA ILE A 123 -8.73 0.04 -0.10
C ILE A 123 -8.28 1.45 -0.44
N ARG A 124 -8.49 2.38 0.48
CA ARG A 124 -7.88 3.72 0.38
C ARG A 124 -6.41 3.62 0.74
N VAL A 125 -5.58 4.16 -0.13
CA VAL A 125 -4.13 4.30 0.03
C VAL A 125 -3.83 5.78 0.07
N PHE A 126 -3.33 6.27 1.19
CA PHE A 126 -3.08 7.70 1.38
C PHE A 126 -1.76 8.09 0.73
N GLU A 127 -1.85 9.02 -0.25
CA GLU A 127 -0.74 9.39 -1.14
C GLU A 127 0.48 9.85 -0.35
N LYS A 128 0.30 10.83 0.54
CA LYS A 128 1.40 11.45 1.28
C LYS A 128 2.16 10.43 2.14
N ALA A 129 1.45 9.58 2.87
CA ALA A 129 2.08 8.59 3.73
C ALA A 129 2.93 7.57 2.95
N ILE A 130 2.43 7.08 1.80
CA ILE A 130 3.20 6.17 0.95
C ILE A 130 4.41 6.88 0.32
N GLN A 131 4.25 8.13 -0.11
CA GLN A 131 5.34 8.92 -0.69
C GLN A 131 6.46 9.17 0.32
N GLU A 132 6.12 9.55 1.56
CA GLU A 132 7.07 9.77 2.64
C GLU A 132 7.85 8.49 2.96
N ILE A 133 7.14 7.36 3.18
CA ILE A 133 7.80 6.07 3.45
C ILE A 133 8.74 5.67 2.31
N TYR A 134 8.33 5.91 1.06
CA TYR A 134 9.15 5.53 -0.08
C TYR A 134 10.42 6.38 -0.17
N ILE A 135 10.31 7.70 0.00
CA ILE A 135 11.42 8.64 -0.06
C ILE A 135 12.43 8.40 1.07
N ASP A 136 11.94 8.08 2.27
CA ASP A 136 12.77 7.82 3.44
C ASP A 136 13.39 6.41 3.46
N SER A 137 12.93 5.52 2.57
CA SER A 137 13.40 4.13 2.53
C SER A 137 14.52 3.92 1.52
N LEU A 138 15.42 3.00 1.84
CA LEU A 138 16.41 2.52 0.88
C LEU A 138 15.80 1.44 -0.03
N PRO A 139 16.30 1.27 -1.28
CA PRO A 139 15.79 0.25 -2.21
C PRO A 139 15.78 -1.19 -1.66
N LYS A 140 16.74 -1.53 -0.76
CA LYS A 140 16.80 -2.84 -0.08
C LYS A 140 15.65 -3.07 0.90
N GLU A 141 15.00 -2.01 1.36
CA GLU A 141 13.88 -2.06 2.32
C GLU A 141 12.52 -2.21 1.63
N HIS A 142 12.42 -1.91 0.34
CA HIS A 142 11.17 -2.00 -0.42
C HIS A 142 10.53 -3.38 -0.33
N LYS A 143 11.33 -4.45 -0.25
CA LYS A 143 10.82 -5.81 -0.04
C LYS A 143 10.08 -5.97 1.28
N ARG A 144 10.61 -5.39 2.38
CA ARG A 144 9.97 -5.42 3.70
C ARG A 144 8.70 -4.57 3.72
N LEU A 145 8.76 -3.37 3.13
CA LEU A 145 7.60 -2.46 3.04
C LEU A 145 6.47 -3.05 2.21
N GLY A 146 6.78 -3.73 1.13
CA GLY A 146 5.79 -4.40 0.30
C GLY A 146 5.07 -5.58 0.97
N ILE A 147 5.59 -6.11 2.09
CA ILE A 147 4.90 -7.12 2.90
C ILE A 147 3.54 -6.62 3.38
N PHE A 148 3.44 -5.33 3.74
CA PHE A 148 2.18 -4.73 4.20
C PHE A 148 1.07 -4.83 3.16
N ILE A 149 1.40 -4.74 1.86
CA ILE A 149 0.42 -4.91 0.77
C ILE A 149 -0.19 -6.31 0.80
N LYS A 150 0.63 -7.33 1.08
CA LYS A 150 0.16 -8.72 1.16
C LYS A 150 -0.73 -8.99 2.38
N LEU A 151 -0.70 -8.12 3.37
CA LEU A 151 -1.53 -8.21 4.57
C LEU A 151 -2.89 -7.51 4.43
N ILE A 152 -3.07 -6.67 3.40
CA ILE A 152 -4.32 -5.91 3.18
C ILE A 152 -5.58 -6.80 3.11
N PRO A 153 -5.57 -7.99 2.45
CA PRO A 153 -6.73 -8.89 2.43
C PRO A 153 -7.24 -9.30 3.81
N PHE A 154 -6.37 -9.25 4.81
CA PHE A 154 -6.66 -9.65 6.19
C PHE A 154 -6.97 -8.45 7.11
N LEU A 155 -7.13 -7.26 6.54
CA LEU A 155 -7.41 -6.06 7.31
C LEU A 155 -8.90 -5.94 7.59
N ASN A 156 -9.27 -5.88 8.86
CA ASN A 156 -10.65 -5.68 9.27
C ASN A 156 -11.16 -4.29 8.85
N THR A 157 -12.37 -4.26 8.29
CA THR A 157 -12.99 -3.06 7.73
C THR A 157 -13.24 -1.97 8.80
N GLN A 158 -13.61 -2.37 10.02
CA GLN A 158 -13.97 -1.45 11.09
C GLN A 158 -12.78 -1.06 11.98
N HIS A 159 -11.91 -2.02 12.30
CA HIS A 159 -10.92 -1.86 13.37
C HIS A 159 -9.47 -1.80 12.88
N ASN A 160 -9.23 -1.90 11.58
CA ASN A 160 -7.87 -1.96 10.98
C ASN A 160 -6.96 -3.03 11.63
N ILE A 161 -7.55 -4.08 12.21
CA ILE A 161 -6.87 -5.22 12.81
C ILE A 161 -6.63 -6.29 11.75
N LEU A 162 -5.47 -6.93 11.77
CA LEU A 162 -5.19 -8.10 10.94
C LEU A 162 -5.91 -9.33 11.51
N CYS A 163 -6.86 -9.90 10.75
CA CYS A 163 -7.73 -10.99 11.21
C CYS A 163 -8.20 -11.88 10.05
N PHE A 164 -8.81 -13.03 10.39
CA PHE A 164 -9.41 -13.96 9.43
C PHE A 164 -10.81 -13.55 8.98
N ASN A 165 -11.57 -12.85 9.84
CA ASN A 165 -12.95 -12.44 9.58
C ASN A 165 -13.03 -10.91 9.43
N THR A 166 -12.60 -10.43 8.27
CA THR A 166 -12.37 -9.02 7.99
C THR A 166 -13.62 -8.14 8.06
N GLU A 167 -14.81 -8.71 7.85
CA GLU A 167 -16.10 -8.01 7.89
C GLU A 167 -16.80 -8.04 9.26
N GLU A 168 -16.18 -8.67 10.28
CA GLU A 168 -16.77 -8.71 11.62
C GLU A 168 -16.70 -7.34 12.29
N GLU A 169 -17.88 -6.81 12.65
CA GLU A 169 -18.00 -5.49 13.27
C GLU A 169 -17.83 -5.53 14.79
N ARG A 170 -18.21 -6.66 15.42
CA ARG A 170 -18.13 -6.82 16.87
C ARG A 170 -16.70 -7.13 17.29
N ALA A 171 -16.06 -6.19 17.95
CA ALA A 171 -14.65 -6.27 18.32
C ALA A 171 -14.27 -7.55 19.08
N ILE A 172 -15.19 -8.09 19.90
CA ILE A 172 -14.98 -9.33 20.68
C ILE A 172 -14.99 -10.60 19.82
N MET A 173 -15.62 -10.56 18.65
CA MET A 173 -15.75 -11.70 17.74
C MET A 173 -14.67 -11.71 16.65
N ILE A 174 -13.80 -10.72 16.62
CA ILE A 174 -12.67 -10.68 15.69
C ILE A 174 -11.73 -11.85 16.02
N LYS A 175 -11.32 -12.57 14.96
CA LYS A 175 -10.33 -13.65 15.02
C LYS A 175 -8.97 -13.15 14.55
N PRO A 176 -8.14 -12.57 15.44
CA PRO A 176 -6.89 -11.91 15.03
C PRO A 176 -5.89 -12.91 14.47
N LEU A 177 -5.05 -12.45 13.54
CA LEU A 177 -3.90 -13.21 13.06
C LEU A 177 -2.82 -13.24 14.14
N SER A 178 -2.25 -14.42 14.38
CA SER A 178 -1.00 -14.57 15.11
C SER A 178 0.20 -14.18 14.25
N ILE A 179 1.36 -13.94 14.85
CA ILE A 179 2.59 -13.70 14.09
C ILE A 179 2.98 -14.91 13.21
N GLN A 180 2.62 -16.12 13.63
CA GLN A 180 2.83 -17.34 12.83
C GLN A 180 1.95 -17.33 11.58
N ASP A 181 0.70 -16.86 11.68
CA ASP A 181 -0.19 -16.72 10.52
C ASP A 181 0.33 -15.65 9.57
N ILE A 182 0.78 -14.51 10.09
CA ILE A 182 1.45 -13.47 9.30
C ILE A 182 2.65 -14.07 8.57
N CYS A 183 3.51 -14.85 9.23
CA CYS A 183 4.64 -15.53 8.58
C CYS A 183 4.19 -16.40 7.39
N LYS A 184 3.14 -17.21 7.58
CA LYS A 184 2.61 -18.09 6.51
C LYS A 184 2.09 -17.26 5.33
N ILE A 185 1.30 -16.21 5.60
CA ILE A 185 0.73 -15.32 4.58
C ILE A 185 1.84 -14.68 3.73
N VAL A 186 2.90 -14.18 4.38
CA VAL A 186 3.98 -13.48 3.67
C VAL A 186 5.10 -14.41 3.18
N ASN A 187 4.91 -15.74 3.28
CA ASN A 187 5.90 -16.76 2.92
C ASN A 187 7.24 -16.59 3.65
N HIS A 188 7.17 -16.27 4.93
CA HIS A 188 8.32 -16.18 5.83
C HIS A 188 8.42 -17.44 6.70
N THR A 189 9.65 -17.86 7.05
CA THR A 189 9.87 -19.02 7.88
C THR A 189 9.34 -18.80 9.30
N VAL A 190 8.39 -19.62 9.75
CA VAL A 190 7.77 -19.51 11.08
C VAL A 190 8.80 -19.58 12.23
N LYS A 191 9.90 -20.32 12.05
CA LYS A 191 11.01 -20.35 13.04
C LYS A 191 11.60 -18.97 13.31
N ASN A 192 11.49 -18.05 12.37
CA ASN A 192 12.00 -16.68 12.47
C ASN A 192 10.88 -15.65 12.78
N ALA A 193 9.73 -16.08 13.30
CA ALA A 193 8.57 -15.22 13.54
C ALA A 193 8.89 -14.01 14.43
N ARG A 194 9.65 -14.19 15.50
CA ARG A 194 10.07 -13.09 16.40
C ARG A 194 10.91 -12.03 15.66
N ARG A 195 11.77 -12.48 14.73
CA ARG A 195 12.59 -11.55 13.94
C ARG A 195 11.71 -10.75 12.97
N LEU A 196 10.79 -11.40 12.26
CA LEU A 196 9.84 -10.73 11.38
C LEU A 196 8.98 -9.73 12.15
N GLU A 197 8.43 -10.13 13.32
CA GLU A 197 7.66 -9.25 14.19
C GLU A 197 8.46 -8.01 14.57
N GLY A 198 9.69 -8.18 15.06
CA GLY A 198 10.56 -7.07 15.42
C GLY A 198 10.89 -6.14 14.25
N GLU A 199 11.08 -6.69 13.04
CA GLU A 199 11.31 -5.91 11.82
C GLU A 199 10.08 -5.10 11.40
N LEU A 200 8.87 -5.69 11.49
CA LEU A 200 7.62 -5.01 11.14
C LEU A 200 7.25 -3.92 12.15
N LEU A 201 7.40 -4.18 13.45
CA LEU A 201 7.10 -3.22 14.51
C LEU A 201 8.06 -2.02 14.55
N LYS A 202 9.29 -2.19 14.07
CA LYS A 202 10.27 -1.09 13.95
C LYS A 202 10.08 -0.22 12.72
N THR A 203 9.21 -0.62 11.80
CA THR A 203 8.96 0.16 10.59
C THR A 203 8.03 1.33 10.93
N THR A 204 8.50 2.55 10.68
CA THR A 204 7.78 3.80 11.02
C THR A 204 7.57 4.66 9.78
N VAL A 205 6.59 5.56 9.87
CA VAL A 205 6.39 6.72 8.99
C VAL A 205 6.08 7.93 9.89
N ASN A 206 6.79 9.04 9.68
CA ASN A 206 6.65 10.23 10.53
C ASN A 206 6.67 9.89 12.02
N GLU A 207 7.68 9.08 12.41
CA GLU A 207 7.87 8.60 13.79
C GLU A 207 6.76 7.71 14.34
N GLN A 208 5.71 7.40 13.54
CA GLN A 208 4.64 6.51 13.94
C GLN A 208 4.85 5.11 13.39
N PRO A 209 4.55 4.06 14.17
CA PRO A 209 4.68 2.68 13.70
C PRO A 209 3.71 2.39 12.56
N LEU A 210 4.15 1.63 11.56
CA LEU A 210 3.27 1.11 10.50
C LEU A 210 2.40 -0.05 11.00
N LEU A 211 2.94 -0.84 11.91
CA LEU A 211 2.25 -1.94 12.57
C LEU A 211 2.33 -1.73 14.07
N MET A 212 1.20 -1.81 14.74
CA MET A 212 1.11 -1.79 16.19
C MET A 212 0.69 -3.16 16.72
N LYS A 213 1.33 -3.58 17.81
CA LYS A 213 0.97 -4.77 18.58
C LYS A 213 0.37 -4.33 19.89
N HIS A 214 -0.82 -4.81 20.21
CA HIS A 214 -1.47 -4.55 21.48
C HIS A 214 -2.27 -5.77 21.95
N THR A 215 -2.71 -5.75 23.20
CA THR A 215 -3.57 -6.79 23.75
C THR A 215 -5.01 -6.32 23.77
N LYS A 216 -5.92 -7.13 23.23
CA LYS A 216 -7.36 -6.89 23.26
C LYS A 216 -8.07 -8.19 23.64
N PHE A 217 -8.93 -8.15 24.66
CA PHE A 217 -9.65 -9.34 25.14
C PHE A 217 -8.73 -10.57 25.38
N ASN A 218 -7.61 -10.37 26.06
CA ASN A 218 -6.58 -11.38 26.35
C ASN A 218 -5.90 -11.99 25.11
N SER A 219 -6.10 -11.42 23.94
CA SER A 219 -5.44 -11.84 22.71
C SER A 219 -4.48 -10.76 22.19
N VAL A 220 -3.35 -11.20 21.65
CA VAL A 220 -2.45 -10.31 20.92
C VAL A 220 -3.08 -9.99 19.57
N VAL A 221 -3.15 -8.71 19.23
CA VAL A 221 -3.66 -8.21 17.96
C VAL A 221 -2.62 -7.32 17.29
N TYR A 222 -2.63 -7.32 15.97
CA TYR A 222 -1.80 -6.47 15.11
C TYR A 222 -2.71 -5.55 14.32
N SER A 223 -2.46 -4.24 14.41
CA SER A 223 -3.19 -3.22 13.64
C SER A 223 -2.24 -2.50 12.70
N ILE A 224 -2.65 -2.32 11.44
CA ILE A 224 -1.92 -1.49 10.47
C ILE A 224 -2.32 -0.02 10.70
N ASN A 225 -1.36 0.87 10.57
CA ASN A 225 -1.61 2.31 10.70
C ASN A 225 -2.65 2.76 9.66
N PRO A 226 -3.79 3.30 10.10
CA PRO A 226 -4.87 3.71 9.19
C PRO A 226 -4.48 4.89 8.29
N LYS A 227 -3.38 5.59 8.60
CA LYS A 227 -2.80 6.61 7.70
C LYS A 227 -2.17 6.03 6.44
N LEU A 228 -1.90 4.71 6.38
CA LEU A 228 -1.46 4.05 5.16
C LEU A 228 -2.63 3.50 4.37
N PHE A 229 -3.40 2.66 5.05
CA PHE A 229 -4.46 1.84 4.46
C PHE A 229 -5.70 1.88 5.32
N TYR A 230 -6.83 2.19 4.69
CA TYR A 230 -8.12 2.20 5.38
C TYR A 230 -9.23 1.65 4.48
N LYS A 231 -9.89 0.57 4.92
CA LYS A 231 -11.03 -0.05 4.21
C LYS A 231 -12.36 0.61 4.53
N GLY A 232 -12.54 1.10 5.76
CA GLY A 232 -13.80 1.64 6.26
C GLY A 232 -14.24 2.95 5.60
N ASN A 233 -15.47 3.35 5.87
CA ASN A 233 -16.08 4.57 5.34
C ASN A 233 -16.42 5.60 6.43
N ASN A 234 -16.26 5.25 7.71
CA ASN A 234 -16.63 6.08 8.83
C ASN A 234 -15.43 6.94 9.29
N ILE A 235 -15.60 8.26 9.27
CA ILE A 235 -14.54 9.21 9.64
C ILE A 235 -14.27 9.25 11.14
N GLU A 236 -15.31 9.15 11.97
CA GLU A 236 -15.16 9.17 13.45
C GLU A 236 -14.35 7.96 13.89
N GLN A 237 -14.62 6.81 13.28
CA GLN A 237 -13.88 5.58 13.51
C GLN A 237 -12.44 5.68 13.02
N LEU A 238 -12.21 6.28 11.85
CA LEU A 238 -10.87 6.55 11.34
C LEU A 238 -10.08 7.43 12.30
N THR A 239 -10.67 8.52 12.79
CA THR A 239 -10.04 9.43 13.75
C THR A 239 -9.70 8.71 15.05
N ALA A 240 -10.61 7.88 15.58
CA ALA A 240 -10.34 7.07 16.77
C ALA A 240 -9.18 6.09 16.56
N LEU A 241 -9.13 5.43 15.39
CA LEU A 241 -8.03 4.52 15.04
C LEU A 241 -6.69 5.25 14.92
N ILE A 242 -6.67 6.44 14.34
CA ILE A 242 -5.46 7.27 14.24
C ILE A 242 -4.93 7.60 15.64
N ASN A 243 -5.83 8.00 16.54
CA ASN A 243 -5.45 8.37 17.89
C ASN A 243 -4.78 7.23 18.67
N LEU A 244 -5.14 5.95 18.38
CA LEU A 244 -4.46 4.80 18.98
C LEU A 244 -2.97 4.74 18.63
N PHE A 245 -2.56 5.25 17.46
CA PHE A 245 -1.16 5.27 17.03
C PHE A 245 -0.37 6.46 17.58
N TYR A 246 -1.02 7.44 18.23
CA TYR A 246 -0.36 8.57 18.91
C TYR A 246 -0.11 8.31 20.40
N VAL A 247 -0.83 7.37 21.00
CA VAL A 247 -0.62 7.01 22.42
C VAL A 247 0.66 6.17 22.52
N LYS A 248 1.70 6.76 23.09
CA LYS A 248 2.97 6.08 23.41
C LYS A 248 2.82 5.27 24.69
#